data_cb3da147d12c0312c51d1e6b02ad94fd
#
_entry.id   cb3da147d12c0312c51d1e6b02ad94fd
#
_cell.length_a   1.000
_cell.length_b   1.000
_cell.length_c   1.000
_cell.angle_alpha   90.00
_cell.angle_beta   90.00
_cell.angle_gamma   90.00
#
_symmetry.space_group_name_H-M   'P 1'
#
loop_
_entity.id
_entity.type
_entity.pdbx_description
1 polymer ?
#
loop_
_entity_poly.entity_id
_entity_poly.type
_entity_poly.pdbx_seq_one_letter_code
_entity_poly.pdbx_strand_id
1 'polypeptide(L)'
;FTEEEFSKKTDTLSGGQKTRVALGKLLLTDPDILLLDEPTNHLDLNSISWLETYLMNYNGAVFIVSHDRFFLNRVVTKVIEIENGALSMYMGNYRAYSEKKQQIRDAKLKEYFNQQREIKHQQAVIEKLRSFNREKSIRRAESREKMLSKMDLLEKPTEINDAMHITLEPCVTSGNDVLSVRELAKSFDGMTLFTDLNFEIKR
;
A
#
# COMPACT_ATOMS: atom_id res chain seq x y z
N PHE A 1 -11.77 -22.77 -16.57
CA PHE A 1 -12.94 -23.12 -17.43
C PHE A 1 -13.02 -24.63 -17.60
N THR A 2 -14.22 -25.20 -17.47
CA THR A 2 -14.48 -26.59 -17.77
C THR A 2 -14.75 -26.78 -19.28
N GLU A 3 -14.65 -28.01 -19.80
CA GLU A 3 -14.93 -28.30 -21.21
C GLU A 3 -16.32 -27.81 -21.65
N GLU A 4 -17.31 -27.89 -20.76
CA GLU A 4 -18.67 -27.42 -21.02
C GLU A 4 -18.76 -25.88 -21.14
N GLU A 5 -17.84 -25.17 -20.54
CA GLU A 5 -17.78 -23.71 -20.60
C GLU A 5 -17.17 -23.18 -21.88
N PHE A 6 -16.40 -23.96 -22.63
CA PHE A 6 -15.81 -23.53 -23.91
C PHE A 6 -16.86 -23.24 -25.00
N SER A 7 -18.05 -23.88 -24.90
CA SER A 7 -19.14 -23.66 -25.85
C SER A 7 -20.05 -22.48 -25.50
N LYS A 8 -19.87 -21.86 -24.33
CA LYS A 8 -20.68 -20.71 -23.89
C LYS A 8 -20.36 -19.46 -24.72
N LYS A 9 -21.42 -18.75 -25.11
CA LYS A 9 -21.25 -17.42 -25.74
C LYS A 9 -20.71 -16.44 -24.72
N THR A 10 -19.83 -15.54 -25.15
CA THR A 10 -19.20 -14.52 -24.28
C THR A 10 -20.24 -13.65 -23.57
N ASP A 11 -21.40 -13.43 -24.14
CA ASP A 11 -22.47 -12.63 -23.54
C ASP A 11 -23.08 -13.29 -22.30
N THR A 12 -23.01 -14.61 -22.20
CA THR A 12 -23.57 -15.39 -21.07
C THR A 12 -22.55 -15.54 -19.91
N LEU A 13 -21.32 -15.09 -20.09
CA LEU A 13 -20.28 -15.17 -19.07
C LEU A 13 -20.48 -14.11 -17.98
N SER A 14 -20.16 -14.47 -16.73
CA SER A 14 -20.09 -13.51 -15.64
C SER A 14 -18.99 -12.45 -15.88
N GLY A 15 -19.06 -11.30 -15.19
CA GLY A 15 -18.05 -10.25 -15.31
C GLY A 15 -16.63 -10.78 -15.08
N GLY A 16 -16.41 -11.55 -14.03
CA GLY A 16 -15.12 -12.16 -13.72
C GLY A 16 -14.67 -13.18 -14.78
N GLN A 17 -15.58 -13.96 -15.36
CA GLN A 17 -15.25 -14.87 -16.47
C GLN A 17 -14.85 -14.11 -17.73
N LYS A 18 -15.52 -12.99 -18.05
CA LYS A 18 -15.17 -12.12 -19.18
C LYS A 18 -13.76 -11.53 -19.00
N THR A 19 -13.44 -11.04 -17.80
CA THR A 19 -12.10 -10.52 -17.48
C THR A 19 -11.03 -11.59 -17.65
N ARG A 20 -11.25 -12.82 -17.17
CA ARG A 20 -10.30 -13.93 -17.35
C ARG A 20 -10.08 -14.30 -18.82
N VAL A 21 -11.15 -14.32 -19.63
CA VAL A 21 -11.04 -14.59 -21.09
C VAL A 21 -10.27 -13.48 -21.78
N ALA A 22 -10.55 -12.21 -21.45
CA ALA A 22 -9.85 -11.06 -22.02
C ALA A 22 -8.35 -11.06 -21.66
N LEU A 23 -8.04 -11.36 -20.40
CA LEU A 23 -6.66 -11.50 -19.94
C LEU A 23 -5.94 -12.64 -20.66
N GLY A 24 -6.56 -13.83 -20.73
CA GLY A 24 -5.99 -14.98 -21.43
C GLY A 24 -5.73 -14.67 -22.91
N LYS A 25 -6.68 -14.02 -23.59
CA LYS A 25 -6.51 -13.57 -24.98
C LYS A 25 -5.32 -12.61 -25.13
N LEU A 26 -5.18 -11.63 -24.23
CA LEU A 26 -4.08 -10.68 -24.24
C LEU A 26 -2.72 -11.39 -24.06
N LEU A 27 -2.63 -12.30 -23.10
CA LEU A 27 -1.41 -13.02 -22.80
C LEU A 27 -0.97 -13.95 -23.95
N LEU A 28 -1.94 -14.52 -24.69
CA LEU A 28 -1.65 -15.34 -25.87
C LEU A 28 -1.12 -14.55 -27.08
N THR A 29 -1.28 -13.22 -27.10
CA THR A 29 -0.72 -12.38 -28.17
C THR A 29 0.78 -12.09 -27.99
N ASP A 30 1.33 -12.42 -26.82
CA ASP A 30 2.75 -12.28 -26.45
C ASP A 30 3.36 -10.94 -26.88
N PRO A 31 2.81 -9.78 -26.46
CA PRO A 31 3.26 -8.47 -26.90
C PRO A 31 4.57 -8.10 -26.23
N ASP A 32 5.42 -7.28 -26.89
CA ASP A 32 6.70 -6.79 -26.30
C ASP A 32 6.50 -5.99 -25.02
N ILE A 33 5.36 -5.30 -24.89
CA ILE A 33 4.99 -4.48 -23.72
C ILE A 33 3.58 -4.85 -23.26
N LEU A 34 3.47 -5.23 -22.01
CA LEU A 34 2.21 -5.60 -21.35
C LEU A 34 1.86 -4.57 -20.29
N LEU A 35 0.67 -3.95 -20.41
CA LEU A 35 0.12 -3.00 -19.44
C LEU A 35 -1.06 -3.66 -18.72
N LEU A 36 -0.95 -3.82 -17.41
CA LEU A 36 -1.97 -4.45 -16.58
C LEU A 36 -2.44 -3.47 -15.48
N ASP A 37 -3.74 -3.23 -15.46
CA ASP A 37 -4.39 -2.44 -14.43
C ASP A 37 -5.27 -3.37 -13.58
N GLU A 38 -4.94 -3.47 -12.27
CA GLU A 38 -5.59 -4.33 -11.28
C GLU A 38 -5.85 -5.77 -11.78
N PRO A 39 -4.82 -6.47 -12.28
CA PRO A 39 -5.02 -7.76 -12.96
C PRO A 39 -5.50 -8.89 -12.04
N THR A 40 -5.36 -8.72 -10.73
CA THR A 40 -5.80 -9.70 -9.73
C THR A 40 -7.30 -9.61 -9.41
N ASN A 41 -7.95 -8.51 -9.80
CA ASN A 41 -9.37 -8.33 -9.56
C ASN A 41 -10.20 -9.43 -10.23
N HIS A 42 -11.13 -10.01 -9.49
CA HIS A 42 -12.02 -11.08 -9.92
C HIS A 42 -11.34 -12.42 -10.28
N LEU A 43 -10.06 -12.58 -9.92
CA LEU A 43 -9.36 -13.86 -10.04
C LEU A 43 -9.46 -14.63 -8.72
N ASP A 44 -9.58 -15.95 -8.84
CA ASP A 44 -9.41 -16.87 -7.72
C ASP A 44 -7.91 -17.10 -7.43
N LEU A 45 -7.60 -17.66 -6.26
CA LEU A 45 -6.21 -17.88 -5.81
C LEU A 45 -5.39 -18.72 -6.80
N ASN A 46 -6.00 -19.69 -7.45
CA ASN A 46 -5.31 -20.53 -8.43
C ASN A 46 -4.95 -19.73 -9.68
N SER A 47 -5.89 -18.88 -10.16
CA SER A 47 -5.65 -18.00 -11.30
C SER A 47 -4.59 -16.94 -11.00
N ILE A 48 -4.56 -16.38 -9.78
CA ILE A 48 -3.53 -15.45 -9.36
C ILE A 48 -2.15 -16.14 -9.36
N SER A 49 -2.04 -17.32 -8.76
CA SER A 49 -0.78 -18.07 -8.73
C SER A 49 -0.27 -18.44 -10.12
N TRP A 50 -1.17 -18.78 -11.03
CA TRP A 50 -0.83 -19.01 -12.43
C TRP A 50 -0.33 -17.73 -13.09
N LEU A 51 -1.02 -16.60 -12.91
CA LEU A 51 -0.64 -15.30 -13.47
C LEU A 51 0.73 -14.85 -12.95
N GLU A 52 1.00 -14.99 -11.64
CA GLU A 52 2.32 -14.73 -11.06
C GLU A 52 3.41 -15.51 -11.79
N THR A 53 3.21 -16.82 -11.93
CA THR A 53 4.18 -17.71 -12.59
C THR A 53 4.38 -17.32 -14.06
N TYR A 54 3.33 -16.96 -14.77
CA TYR A 54 3.38 -16.51 -16.15
C TYR A 54 4.20 -15.21 -16.29
N LEU A 55 3.87 -14.19 -15.46
CA LEU A 55 4.53 -12.89 -15.52
C LEU A 55 6.01 -12.93 -15.08
N MET A 56 6.36 -13.81 -14.15
CA MET A 56 7.75 -14.01 -13.74
C MET A 56 8.64 -14.58 -14.88
N ASN A 57 8.02 -15.33 -15.79
CA ASN A 57 8.73 -15.92 -16.95
C ASN A 57 8.49 -15.15 -18.25
N TYR A 58 7.83 -13.99 -18.19
CA TYR A 58 7.54 -13.19 -19.37
C TYR A 58 8.81 -12.52 -19.91
N ASN A 59 9.03 -12.62 -21.22
CA ASN A 59 10.24 -12.08 -21.84
C ASN A 59 10.16 -10.58 -22.18
N GLY A 60 8.94 -10.04 -22.27
CA GLY A 60 8.67 -8.63 -22.56
C GLY A 60 8.71 -7.73 -21.34
N ALA A 61 8.47 -6.44 -21.54
CA ALA A 61 8.32 -5.48 -20.47
C ALA A 61 6.87 -5.53 -19.90
N VAL A 62 6.77 -5.62 -18.58
CA VAL A 62 5.45 -5.64 -17.90
C VAL A 62 5.33 -4.44 -16.98
N PHE A 63 4.27 -3.65 -17.19
CA PHE A 63 3.86 -2.57 -16.28
C PHE A 63 2.57 -2.96 -15.59
N ILE A 64 2.58 -2.91 -14.27
CA ILE A 64 1.45 -3.33 -13.43
C ILE A 64 1.06 -2.18 -12.51
N VAL A 65 -0.23 -1.87 -12.49
CA VAL A 65 -0.85 -1.06 -11.45
C VAL A 65 -1.70 -1.99 -10.60
N SER A 66 -1.44 -2.08 -9.30
CA SER A 66 -2.20 -2.94 -8.40
C SER A 66 -2.12 -2.48 -6.94
N HIS A 67 -3.17 -2.76 -6.19
CA HIS A 67 -3.22 -2.60 -4.74
C HIS A 67 -2.83 -3.89 -3.99
N ASP A 68 -2.68 -5.00 -4.69
CA ASP A 68 -2.27 -6.28 -4.10
C ASP A 68 -0.75 -6.31 -3.86
N ARG A 69 -0.37 -6.01 -2.63
CA ARG A 69 1.04 -5.96 -2.19
C ARG A 69 1.72 -7.33 -2.27
N PHE A 70 0.99 -8.43 -2.08
CA PHE A 70 1.56 -9.79 -2.16
C PHE A 70 1.89 -10.14 -3.60
N PHE A 71 0.97 -9.88 -4.51
CA PHE A 71 1.18 -10.06 -5.94
C PHE A 71 2.36 -9.22 -6.46
N LEU A 72 2.36 -7.91 -6.16
CA LEU A 72 3.47 -7.02 -6.54
C LEU A 72 4.81 -7.50 -5.96
N ASN A 73 4.83 -7.95 -4.73
CA ASN A 73 6.07 -8.39 -4.10
C ASN A 73 6.70 -9.61 -4.78
N ARG A 74 5.89 -10.46 -5.41
CA ARG A 74 6.36 -11.65 -6.13
C ARG A 74 6.79 -11.38 -7.57
N VAL A 75 6.08 -10.49 -8.25
CA VAL A 75 6.22 -10.30 -9.70
C VAL A 75 7.13 -9.15 -10.07
N VAL A 76 7.12 -8.03 -9.32
CA VAL A 76 7.82 -6.82 -9.75
C VAL A 76 9.30 -6.82 -9.34
N THR A 77 10.13 -6.28 -10.23
CA THR A 77 11.57 -6.08 -10.03
C THR A 77 11.95 -4.60 -9.88
N LYS A 78 11.01 -3.71 -10.19
CA LYS A 78 11.14 -2.25 -10.04
C LYS A 78 9.80 -1.67 -9.63
N VAL A 79 9.82 -0.62 -8.83
CA VAL A 79 8.62 0.12 -8.43
C VAL A 79 8.78 1.57 -8.88
N ILE A 80 7.76 2.09 -9.56
CA ILE A 80 7.66 3.50 -9.94
C ILE A 80 6.58 4.12 -9.07
N GLU A 81 6.96 5.12 -8.30
CA GLU A 81 6.05 5.89 -7.46
C GLU A 81 5.83 7.27 -8.07
N ILE A 82 4.56 7.69 -8.12
CA ILE A 82 4.19 9.05 -8.50
C ILE A 82 3.59 9.71 -7.26
N GLU A 83 4.29 10.69 -6.71
CA GLU A 83 3.86 11.43 -5.52
C GLU A 83 4.04 12.94 -5.76
N ASN A 84 3.00 13.74 -5.51
CA ASN A 84 3.02 15.21 -5.70
C ASN A 84 3.53 15.67 -7.09
N GLY A 85 3.20 14.93 -8.14
CA GLY A 85 3.65 15.23 -9.50
C GLY A 85 5.11 14.88 -9.81
N ALA A 86 5.84 14.32 -8.86
CA ALA A 86 7.19 13.83 -9.04
C ALA A 86 7.20 12.30 -9.20
N LEU A 87 8.08 11.81 -10.08
CA LEU A 87 8.27 10.38 -10.35
C LEU A 87 9.56 9.91 -9.68
N SER A 88 9.46 8.84 -8.89
CA SER A 88 10.60 8.20 -8.25
C SER A 88 10.65 6.72 -8.62
N MET A 89 11.85 6.22 -8.93
CA MET A 89 12.07 4.81 -9.29
C MET A 89 12.88 4.12 -8.21
N TYR A 90 12.41 2.95 -7.80
CA TYR A 90 13.05 2.08 -6.82
C TYR A 90 13.35 0.71 -7.43
N MET A 91 14.59 0.27 -7.28
CA MET A 91 15.00 -1.06 -7.70
C MET A 91 14.61 -2.07 -6.62
N GLY A 92 14.12 -3.22 -7.06
CA GLY A 92 13.68 -4.30 -6.20
C GLY A 92 12.16 -4.51 -6.22
N ASN A 93 11.70 -5.45 -5.39
CA ASN A 93 10.29 -5.77 -5.23
C ASN A 93 9.56 -4.74 -4.34
N TYR A 94 8.27 -4.95 -4.13
CA TYR A 94 7.44 -4.04 -3.32
C TYR A 94 7.95 -3.89 -1.89
N ARG A 95 8.46 -4.98 -1.28
CA ARG A 95 9.02 -4.94 0.08
C ARG A 95 10.26 -4.05 0.16
N ALA A 96 11.21 -4.24 -0.77
CA ALA A 96 12.42 -3.42 -0.83
C ALA A 96 12.08 -1.92 -1.03
N TYR A 97 11.09 -1.62 -1.87
CA TYR A 97 10.56 -0.27 -2.03
C TYR A 97 10.02 0.29 -0.71
N SER A 98 9.15 -0.48 -0.02
CA SER A 98 8.51 -0.05 1.23
C SER A 98 9.54 0.24 2.33
N GLU A 99 10.54 -0.65 2.48
CA GLU A 99 11.64 -0.47 3.43
C GLU A 99 12.48 0.78 3.10
N LYS A 100 12.78 1.00 1.82
CA LYS A 100 13.55 2.17 1.38
C LYS A 100 12.78 3.47 1.59
N LYS A 101 11.49 3.49 1.26
CA LYS A 101 10.61 4.65 1.49
C LYS A 101 10.53 4.99 2.96
N GLN A 102 10.41 3.98 3.84
CA GLN A 102 10.42 4.19 5.29
C GLN A 102 11.75 4.80 5.77
N GLN A 103 12.89 4.29 5.32
CA GLN A 103 14.20 4.84 5.66
C GLN A 103 14.36 6.31 5.25
N ILE A 104 13.92 6.66 4.03
CA ILE A 104 13.97 8.05 3.54
C ILE A 104 13.08 8.95 4.40
N ARG A 105 11.90 8.48 4.75
CA ARG A 105 10.96 9.22 5.61
C ARG A 105 11.53 9.46 7.00
N ASP A 106 12.09 8.41 7.63
CA ASP A 106 12.69 8.50 8.96
C ASP A 106 13.88 9.45 8.96
N ALA A 107 14.70 9.42 7.90
CA ALA A 107 15.80 10.37 7.73
C ALA A 107 15.30 11.82 7.64
N LYS A 108 14.30 12.10 6.81
CA LYS A 108 13.68 13.43 6.68
C LYS A 108 13.05 13.90 7.99
N LEU A 109 12.37 13.03 8.73
CA LEU A 109 11.82 13.35 10.05
C LEU A 109 12.93 13.72 11.05
N LYS A 110 14.01 12.94 11.05
CA LYS A 110 15.17 13.20 11.92
C LYS A 110 15.82 14.55 11.59
N GLU A 111 16.00 14.87 10.32
CA GLU A 111 16.53 16.17 9.87
C GLU A 111 15.63 17.32 10.31
N TYR A 112 14.31 17.19 10.12
CA TYR A 112 13.35 18.18 10.58
C TYR A 112 13.42 18.41 12.09
N PHE A 113 13.42 17.35 12.92
CA PHE A 113 13.51 17.51 14.36
C PHE A 113 14.86 18.08 14.82
N ASN A 114 15.95 17.74 14.16
CA ASN A 114 17.25 18.32 14.43
C ASN A 114 17.26 19.83 14.11
N GLN A 115 16.72 20.24 12.97
CA GLN A 115 16.58 21.64 12.61
C GLN A 115 15.71 22.41 13.63
N GLN A 116 14.55 21.86 14.02
CA GLN A 116 13.69 22.47 15.02
C GLN A 116 14.38 22.65 16.38
N ARG A 117 15.19 21.67 16.77
CA ARG A 117 16.00 21.75 18.00
C ARG A 117 17.04 22.85 17.91
N GLU A 118 17.73 22.95 16.79
CA GLU A 118 18.71 23.98 16.54
C GLU A 118 18.08 25.39 16.54
N ILE A 119 16.94 25.57 15.87
CA ILE A 119 16.21 26.84 15.86
C ILE A 119 15.85 27.26 17.29
N LYS A 120 15.27 26.34 18.11
CA LYS A 120 14.96 26.63 19.52
C LYS A 120 16.20 26.99 20.32
N HIS A 121 17.29 26.29 20.11
CA HIS A 121 18.57 26.59 20.78
C HIS A 121 19.08 27.99 20.41
N GLN A 122 19.09 28.34 19.14
CA GLN A 122 19.53 29.66 18.67
C GLN A 122 18.62 30.78 19.19
N GLN A 123 17.30 30.57 19.22
CA GLN A 123 16.36 31.54 19.81
C GLN A 123 16.65 31.78 21.29
N ALA A 124 16.87 30.74 22.08
CA ALA A 124 17.23 30.87 23.50
C ALA A 124 18.56 31.62 23.71
N VAL A 125 19.54 31.35 22.83
CA VAL A 125 20.83 32.09 22.89
C VAL A 125 20.64 33.58 22.53
N ILE A 126 19.80 33.88 21.54
CA ILE A 126 19.48 35.28 21.15
C ILE A 126 18.80 36.00 22.30
N GLU A 127 17.80 35.41 22.96
CA GLU A 127 17.13 35.98 24.12
C GLU A 127 18.12 36.27 25.26
N LYS A 128 18.98 35.29 25.55
CA LYS A 128 20.02 35.45 26.57
C LYS A 128 21.01 36.56 26.23
N LEU A 129 21.42 36.73 24.97
CA LEU A 129 22.31 37.81 24.53
C LEU A 129 21.63 39.18 24.65
N ARG A 130 20.32 39.26 24.35
CA ARG A 130 19.53 40.50 24.51
C ARG A 130 19.37 40.90 25.98
N SER A 131 19.16 39.92 26.89
CA SER A 131 18.99 40.20 28.32
C SER A 131 20.20 40.85 28.97
N PHE A 132 21.42 40.70 28.41
CA PHE A 132 22.61 41.34 28.91
C PHE A 132 22.68 42.86 28.63
N ASN A 133 21.82 43.39 27.78
CA ASN A 133 21.68 44.81 27.41
C ASN A 133 22.99 45.54 27.12
N ARG A 134 24.02 44.85 26.61
CA ARG A 134 25.32 45.42 26.22
C ARG A 134 25.37 45.49 24.69
N GLU A 135 25.86 46.63 24.16
CA GLU A 135 25.94 46.87 22.72
C GLU A 135 26.57 45.69 21.93
N LYS A 136 27.71 45.17 22.44
CA LYS A 136 28.37 44.01 21.83
C LYS A 136 27.51 42.73 21.83
N SER A 137 26.67 42.52 22.87
CA SER A 137 25.78 41.38 22.96
C SER A 137 24.59 41.51 22.00
N ILE A 138 24.06 42.74 21.86
CA ILE A 138 22.98 43.07 20.93
C ILE A 138 23.42 42.80 19.48
N ARG A 139 24.58 43.30 19.07
CA ARG A 139 25.13 43.03 17.72
C ARG A 139 25.33 41.55 17.44
N ARG A 140 25.70 40.75 18.44
CA ARG A 140 25.79 39.28 18.31
C ARG A 140 24.42 38.62 18.17
N ALA A 141 23.40 39.10 18.88
CA ALA A 141 22.04 38.64 18.77
C ALA A 141 21.49 38.91 17.36
N GLU A 142 21.65 40.15 16.85
CA GLU A 142 21.23 40.53 15.50
C GLU A 142 21.91 39.70 14.40
N SER A 143 23.18 39.40 14.53
CA SER A 143 23.93 38.56 13.60
C SER A 143 23.33 37.14 13.56
N ARG A 144 22.97 36.56 14.73
CA ARG A 144 22.34 35.21 14.81
C ARG A 144 20.92 35.21 14.26
N GLU A 145 20.14 36.24 14.52
CA GLU A 145 18.81 36.40 13.91
C GLU A 145 18.88 36.43 12.38
N LYS A 146 19.86 37.19 11.86
CA LYS A 146 20.08 37.23 10.41
C LYS A 146 20.53 35.89 9.84
N MET A 147 21.22 35.05 10.60
CA MET A 147 21.52 33.66 10.21
C MET A 147 20.26 32.79 10.21
N LEU A 148 19.44 32.90 11.28
CA LEU A 148 18.16 32.14 11.35
C LEU A 148 17.19 32.54 10.25
N SER A 149 17.08 33.85 9.92
CA SER A 149 16.18 34.31 8.85
C SER A 149 16.56 33.84 7.44
N LYS A 150 17.81 33.44 7.24
CA LYS A 150 18.32 32.89 5.97
C LYS A 150 18.31 31.39 5.93
N MET A 151 17.91 30.73 7.00
CA MET A 151 17.84 29.26 7.04
C MET A 151 16.60 28.78 6.28
N ASP A 152 16.80 27.90 5.33
CA ASP A 152 15.71 27.23 4.64
C ASP A 152 14.99 26.31 5.63
N LEU A 153 13.72 26.61 5.88
CA LEU A 153 12.91 25.82 6.80
C LEU A 153 12.45 24.54 6.11
N LEU A 154 12.78 23.43 6.75
CA LEU A 154 12.28 22.14 6.31
C LEU A 154 10.79 22.01 6.65
N GLU A 155 9.99 21.57 5.70
CA GLU A 155 8.61 21.22 5.96
C GLU A 155 8.53 19.88 6.72
N LYS A 156 7.60 19.80 7.67
CA LYS A 156 7.36 18.54 8.37
C LYS A 156 6.87 17.52 7.37
N PRO A 157 7.56 16.38 7.20
CA PRO A 157 7.06 15.30 6.34
C PRO A 157 5.67 14.90 6.78
N THR A 158 4.75 14.73 5.82
CA THR A 158 3.36 14.35 6.09
C THR A 158 3.35 12.99 6.80
N GLU A 159 2.79 12.95 7.99
CA GLU A 159 2.53 11.69 8.68
C GLU A 159 1.36 11.01 7.98
N ILE A 160 1.65 9.99 7.18
CA ILE A 160 0.60 9.07 6.75
C ILE A 160 0.31 8.21 7.98
N ASN A 161 -0.77 8.52 8.67
CA ASN A 161 -1.23 7.67 9.76
C ASN A 161 -1.94 6.47 9.13
N ASP A 162 -1.15 5.45 8.75
CA ASP A 162 -1.68 4.20 8.20
C ASP A 162 -2.36 3.34 9.26
N ALA A 163 -2.28 3.71 10.52
CA ALA A 163 -2.90 3.01 11.62
C ALA A 163 -4.35 3.48 11.79
N MET A 164 -5.26 2.78 11.16
CA MET A 164 -6.68 2.91 11.46
C MET A 164 -6.98 2.14 12.74
N HIS A 165 -7.23 2.82 13.83
CA HIS A 165 -7.70 2.21 15.06
C HIS A 165 -9.23 2.14 15.05
N ILE A 166 -9.76 0.96 14.80
CA ILE A 166 -11.21 0.71 14.91
C ILE A 166 -11.43 0.03 16.27
N THR A 167 -12.10 0.74 17.17
CA THR A 167 -12.57 0.14 18.42
C THR A 167 -14.03 -0.29 18.20
N LEU A 168 -14.25 -1.60 18.16
CA LEU A 168 -15.59 -2.17 18.07
C LEU A 168 -16.04 -2.59 19.46
N GLU A 169 -16.94 -1.81 20.05
CA GLU A 169 -17.59 -2.17 21.30
C GLU A 169 -18.94 -2.82 20.98
N PRO A 170 -19.18 -4.07 21.42
CA PRO A 170 -20.47 -4.72 21.20
C PRO A 170 -21.56 -4.03 22.03
N CYS A 171 -22.64 -3.62 21.39
CA CYS A 171 -23.82 -3.08 22.10
C CYS A 171 -24.44 -4.08 23.08
N VAL A 172 -24.33 -5.37 22.76
CA VAL A 172 -24.79 -6.49 23.59
C VAL A 172 -23.71 -7.54 23.63
N THR A 173 -23.33 -7.94 24.82
CA THR A 173 -22.37 -9.02 25.02
C THR A 173 -23.06 -10.36 24.79
N SER A 174 -22.59 -11.12 23.78
CA SER A 174 -23.11 -12.47 23.52
C SER A 174 -22.74 -13.46 24.63
N GLY A 175 -23.49 -14.54 24.75
CA GLY A 175 -23.10 -15.70 25.58
C GLY A 175 -21.81 -16.39 25.07
N ASN A 176 -21.32 -17.37 25.80
CA ASN A 176 -20.11 -18.13 25.39
C ASN A 176 -20.33 -18.89 24.09
N ASP A 177 -21.52 -19.48 23.91
CA ASP A 177 -21.91 -20.19 22.69
C ASP A 177 -22.73 -19.22 21.83
N VAL A 178 -22.11 -18.75 20.74
CA VAL A 178 -22.70 -17.73 19.86
C VAL A 178 -23.53 -18.39 18.77
N LEU A 179 -22.99 -19.41 18.14
CA LEU A 179 -23.64 -20.13 17.04
C LEU A 179 -23.16 -21.58 17.00
N SER A 180 -24.12 -22.53 16.94
CA SER A 180 -23.86 -23.94 16.67
C SER A 180 -24.58 -24.33 15.39
N VAL A 181 -23.85 -24.80 14.42
CA VAL A 181 -24.37 -25.26 13.12
C VAL A 181 -24.13 -26.75 12.99
N ARG A 182 -25.15 -27.51 12.63
CA ARG A 182 -25.06 -28.94 12.45
C ARG A 182 -25.76 -29.35 11.14
N GLU A 183 -25.11 -30.21 10.41
CA GLU A 183 -25.67 -30.85 9.17
C GLU A 183 -26.16 -29.80 8.16
N LEU A 184 -25.53 -28.60 8.12
CA LEU A 184 -25.93 -27.58 7.17
C LEU A 184 -25.58 -28.00 5.76
N ALA A 185 -26.55 -27.93 4.87
CA ALA A 185 -26.39 -28.22 3.44
C ALA A 185 -27.07 -27.13 2.60
N LYS A 186 -26.55 -26.87 1.42
CA LYS A 186 -27.15 -25.97 0.43
C LYS A 186 -26.97 -26.46 -0.97
N SER A 187 -28.07 -26.43 -1.73
CA SER A 187 -28.11 -26.76 -3.17
C SER A 187 -28.87 -25.68 -3.93
N PHE A 188 -28.47 -25.42 -5.17
CA PHE A 188 -29.21 -24.59 -6.13
C PHE A 188 -29.30 -25.32 -7.46
N ASP A 189 -30.50 -25.39 -8.02
CA ASP A 189 -30.79 -25.94 -9.37
C ASP A 189 -30.12 -27.32 -9.65
N GLY A 190 -30.09 -28.19 -8.61
CA GLY A 190 -29.49 -29.53 -8.73
C GLY A 190 -27.97 -29.56 -8.47
N MET A 191 -27.30 -28.43 -8.33
CA MET A 191 -25.88 -28.35 -7.92
C MET A 191 -25.80 -28.24 -6.41
N THR A 192 -25.19 -29.22 -5.73
CA THR A 192 -24.93 -29.18 -4.31
C THR A 192 -23.66 -28.35 -4.06
N LEU A 193 -23.76 -27.29 -3.30
CA LEU A 193 -22.61 -26.43 -2.95
C LEU A 193 -21.81 -27.03 -1.78
N PHE A 194 -22.50 -27.50 -0.76
CA PHE A 194 -21.89 -28.17 0.39
C PHE A 194 -22.95 -29.01 1.12
N THR A 195 -22.48 -30.02 1.82
CA THR A 195 -23.27 -30.90 2.68
C THR A 195 -22.54 -31.14 3.98
N ASP A 196 -23.29 -31.48 5.02
CA ASP A 196 -22.78 -31.88 6.32
C ASP A 196 -21.75 -30.91 6.95
N LEU A 197 -22.01 -29.63 6.81
CA LEU A 197 -21.17 -28.60 7.41
C LEU A 197 -21.52 -28.44 8.89
N ASN A 198 -20.56 -28.75 9.77
CA ASN A 198 -20.71 -28.70 11.22
C ASN A 198 -19.65 -27.77 11.79
N PHE A 199 -20.03 -26.75 12.55
CA PHE A 199 -19.11 -25.87 13.25
C PHE A 199 -19.77 -25.14 14.42
N GLU A 200 -18.94 -24.70 15.36
CA GLU A 200 -19.36 -23.87 16.49
C GLU A 200 -18.55 -22.57 16.52
N ILE A 201 -19.24 -21.48 16.80
CA ILE A 201 -18.61 -20.17 17.06
C ILE A 201 -18.79 -19.87 18.52
N LYS A 202 -17.69 -19.74 19.23
CA LYS A 202 -17.61 -19.31 20.62
C LYS A 202 -17.12 -17.87 20.67
N ARG A 203 -17.45 -17.19 21.78
CA ARG A 203 -17.04 -15.82 22.03
C ARG A 203 -15.52 -15.69 22.23
#